data_00d3defd828bc7b726a99ad0ea45c348
#
_entry.id   00d3defd828bc7b726a99ad0ea45c348
#
_cell.length_a   1.000
_cell.length_b   1.000
_cell.length_c   1.000
_cell.angle_alpha   90.00
_cell.angle_beta   90.00
_cell.angle_gamma   90.00
#
_symmetry.space_group_name_H-M   'P 1'
#
loop_
_entity.id
_entity.type
_entity.pdbx_description
1 polymer ?
#
loop_
_entity_poly.entity_id
_entity_poly.type
_entity_poly.pdbx_seq_one_letter_code
_entity_poly.pdbx_strand_id
1 'polypeptide(L)'
;MQLDYIRVGEGMKTRKTEQNARENYKKVYFLMIVVSTILFLTAIGCQKKVDTSLKVQSSIVEYTCISDSDSDKSFYVILKNYHGDYWETVIEGVSKAANEIDASVYLGGIDNETDIEGQIKLIDEAIESGASGILLAPATSDELVESCKKARESVIYVALIDSSINQCEFDACYMTDNVNAGQMAAKEMLRLLNEAGNLPSEELEVGIMLSSDTSQAMINRVSGFLEYWSLHSPEKWDIAQDIYLNGGNVEKAQSDAKKLIDQHENLKGIFGCNNTSTIGIASELLEENRKDIVLVGFDMADITVQIIQNPDYFAGTLMQRQDQMGYLGLNALYDFVSGSRYEQKYFDT
;
A
#
# COMPACT_ATOMS: atom_id res chain seq x y z
N MET A 1 8.29 45.36 -38.95
CA MET A 1 9.11 45.59 -37.73
C MET A 1 8.19 45.52 -36.54
N GLN A 2 7.71 44.32 -36.17
CA GLN A 2 6.86 44.05 -34.97
C GLN A 2 6.53 42.56 -34.81
N LEU A 3 7.56 41.70 -34.69
CA LEU A 3 7.36 40.26 -34.46
C LEU A 3 8.41 39.61 -33.52
N ASP A 4 9.30 40.39 -32.87
CA ASP A 4 10.38 39.84 -32.05
C ASP A 4 10.22 39.97 -30.53
N TYR A 5 9.09 40.51 -30.03
CA TYR A 5 8.94 40.76 -28.58
C TYR A 5 8.14 39.73 -27.79
N ILE A 6 7.51 38.75 -28.45
CA ILE A 6 6.67 37.73 -27.77
C ILE A 6 7.44 36.46 -27.40
N ARG A 7 8.58 36.18 -28.04
CA ARG A 7 9.37 34.95 -27.79
C ARG A 7 10.27 34.93 -26.54
N VAL A 8 10.57 36.11 -25.98
CA VAL A 8 11.46 36.21 -24.81
C VAL A 8 10.74 35.98 -23.48
N GLY A 9 9.43 36.24 -23.43
CA GLY A 9 8.63 36.08 -22.22
C GLY A 9 8.29 34.60 -21.86
N GLU A 10 8.02 33.78 -22.86
CA GLU A 10 7.69 32.38 -22.67
C GLU A 10 8.93 31.51 -22.29
N GLY A 11 10.07 31.84 -22.87
CA GLY A 11 11.32 31.11 -22.54
C GLY A 11 11.85 31.36 -21.12
N MET A 12 11.49 32.47 -20.48
CA MET A 12 11.86 32.75 -19.08
C MET A 12 10.90 32.12 -18.08
N LYS A 13 9.61 32.01 -18.41
CA LYS A 13 8.62 31.31 -17.55
C LYS A 13 8.89 29.80 -17.48
N THR A 14 9.17 29.16 -18.61
CA THR A 14 9.49 27.73 -18.67
C THR A 14 10.81 27.40 -17.96
N ARG A 15 11.86 28.23 -18.10
CA ARG A 15 13.13 28.02 -17.38
C ARG A 15 13.01 28.17 -15.85
N LYS A 16 12.17 29.09 -15.39
CA LYS A 16 11.97 29.31 -13.95
C LYS A 16 11.15 28.17 -13.33
N THR A 17 10.16 27.64 -14.05
CA THR A 17 9.37 26.46 -13.64
C THR A 17 10.24 25.20 -13.62
N GLU A 18 11.09 24.97 -14.63
CA GLU A 18 12.03 23.85 -14.64
C GLU A 18 13.11 23.96 -13.56
N GLN A 19 13.54 25.16 -13.21
CA GLN A 19 14.54 25.39 -12.18
C GLN A 19 13.95 25.17 -10.77
N ASN A 20 12.74 25.60 -10.52
CA ASN A 20 12.02 25.34 -9.27
C ASN A 20 11.68 23.85 -9.12
N ALA A 21 11.23 23.18 -10.19
CA ALA A 21 11.02 21.73 -10.18
C ALA A 21 12.30 20.96 -9.85
N ARG A 22 13.45 21.36 -10.40
CA ARG A 22 14.75 20.73 -10.09
C ARG A 22 15.23 21.01 -8.67
N GLU A 23 14.93 22.16 -8.08
CA GLU A 23 15.26 22.46 -6.68
C GLU A 23 14.38 21.67 -5.71
N ASN A 24 13.09 21.56 -5.99
CA ASN A 24 12.16 20.73 -5.21
C ASN A 24 12.53 19.24 -5.32
N TYR A 25 12.88 18.75 -6.50
CA TYR A 25 13.38 17.37 -6.68
C TYR A 25 14.66 17.11 -5.86
N LYS A 26 15.56 18.08 -5.78
CA LYS A 26 16.77 17.97 -4.93
C LYS A 26 16.44 17.99 -3.44
N LYS A 27 15.41 18.74 -3.00
CA LYS A 27 14.95 18.75 -1.59
C LYS A 27 14.33 17.41 -1.23
N VAL A 28 13.46 16.84 -2.08
CA VAL A 28 12.84 15.54 -1.87
C VAL A 28 13.89 14.41 -1.89
N TYR A 29 14.84 14.45 -2.81
CA TYR A 29 15.94 13.48 -2.89
C TYR A 29 16.89 13.60 -1.67
N PHE A 30 17.15 14.81 -1.22
CA PHE A 30 17.93 15.07 -0.01
C PHE A 30 17.20 14.60 1.24
N LEU A 31 15.87 14.76 1.31
CA LEU A 31 15.04 14.25 2.41
C LEU A 31 15.07 12.72 2.45
N MET A 32 14.94 12.04 1.29
CA MET A 32 15.07 10.58 1.21
C MET A 32 16.45 10.08 1.62
N ILE A 33 17.53 10.80 1.26
CA ILE A 33 18.89 10.45 1.68
C ILE A 33 19.08 10.71 3.19
N VAL A 34 18.52 11.78 3.74
CA VAL A 34 18.60 12.09 5.18
C VAL A 34 17.83 11.06 6.01
N VAL A 35 16.66 10.64 5.57
CA VAL A 35 15.89 9.55 6.21
C VAL A 35 16.69 8.23 6.15
N SER A 36 17.29 7.90 5.01
CA SER A 36 18.15 6.72 4.85
C SER A 36 19.43 6.79 5.70
N THR A 37 20.05 7.97 5.85
CA THR A 37 21.28 8.14 6.67
C THR A 37 21.01 8.21 8.17
N ILE A 38 19.86 8.72 8.60
CA ILE A 38 19.47 8.71 10.02
C ILE A 38 19.18 7.28 10.47
N LEU A 39 18.54 6.44 9.64
CA LEU A 39 18.37 5.00 9.89
C LEU A 39 19.73 4.26 10.00
N PHE A 40 20.76 4.68 9.25
CA PHE A 40 22.08 4.05 9.30
C PHE A 40 22.91 4.50 10.52
N LEU A 41 22.70 5.69 11.06
CA LEU A 41 23.46 6.23 12.20
C LEU A 41 22.90 5.82 13.57
N THR A 42 21.64 5.38 13.66
CA THR A 42 21.06 4.82 14.89
C THR A 42 21.46 3.37 15.15
N ALA A 43 22.01 2.67 14.15
CA ALA A 43 22.50 1.30 14.29
C ALA A 43 23.88 1.17 14.99
N ILE A 44 24.57 2.28 15.30
CA ILE A 44 25.88 2.28 15.97
C ILE A 44 25.79 3.04 17.30
N GLY A 45 25.00 2.51 18.21
CA GLY A 45 24.93 3.11 19.55
C GLY A 45 24.30 2.21 20.60
N CYS A 46 25.12 1.57 21.43
CA CYS A 46 24.82 0.90 22.68
C CYS A 46 23.98 -0.40 22.63
N GLN A 47 24.65 -1.53 22.53
CA GLN A 47 24.15 -2.80 23.05
C GLN A 47 23.91 -2.71 24.56
N LYS A 48 22.72 -2.31 24.98
CA LYS A 48 22.13 -2.81 26.24
C LYS A 48 21.35 -4.06 25.88
N LYS A 49 21.77 -5.21 26.37
CA LYS A 49 20.95 -6.42 26.39
C LYS A 49 19.66 -6.07 27.13
N VAL A 50 18.61 -5.78 26.39
CA VAL A 50 17.24 -5.82 26.89
C VAL A 50 16.82 -7.27 26.71
N ASP A 51 16.58 -7.95 27.83
CA ASP A 51 15.97 -9.28 27.86
C ASP A 51 14.50 -9.14 27.42
N THR A 52 14.26 -9.19 26.12
CA THR A 52 12.92 -9.19 25.53
C THR A 52 12.50 -10.63 25.26
N SER A 53 12.24 -11.38 26.32
CA SER A 53 11.37 -12.55 26.23
C SER A 53 9.89 -12.11 26.23
N LEU A 54 9.52 -11.13 25.43
CA LEU A 54 8.17 -10.99 24.94
C LEU A 54 7.99 -12.15 23.96
N LYS A 55 7.25 -13.19 24.37
CA LYS A 55 6.71 -14.17 23.43
C LYS A 55 5.89 -13.36 22.42
N VAL A 56 6.44 -13.14 21.24
CA VAL A 56 5.67 -12.66 20.10
C VAL A 56 4.58 -13.70 19.92
N GLN A 57 3.35 -13.34 20.24
CA GLN A 57 2.21 -14.20 19.99
C GLN A 57 2.15 -14.35 18.47
N SER A 58 2.27 -15.57 17.96
CA SER A 58 2.21 -15.85 16.52
C SER A 58 0.89 -15.28 15.99
N SER A 59 0.97 -14.48 14.95
CA SER A 59 -0.20 -13.92 14.25
C SER A 59 -0.64 -14.83 13.10
N ILE A 60 -0.12 -16.05 13.02
CA ILE A 60 -0.44 -16.99 11.95
C ILE A 60 -1.89 -17.46 12.06
N VAL A 61 -2.63 -17.34 10.97
CA VAL A 61 -3.89 -18.03 10.72
C VAL A 61 -3.59 -19.28 9.90
N GLU A 62 -3.76 -20.44 10.53
CA GLU A 62 -3.46 -21.75 9.92
C GLU A 62 -4.32 -22.00 8.69
N TYR A 63 -3.82 -22.86 7.79
CA TYR A 63 -4.53 -23.19 6.56
C TYR A 63 -5.86 -23.88 6.81
N THR A 64 -6.89 -23.35 6.15
CA THR A 64 -8.23 -23.96 6.07
C THR A 64 -8.48 -24.38 4.63
N CYS A 65 -8.91 -25.62 4.41
CA CYS A 65 -9.34 -26.09 3.09
C CYS A 65 -10.67 -25.40 2.72
N ILE A 66 -10.67 -24.59 1.67
CA ILE A 66 -11.87 -23.87 1.16
C ILE A 66 -12.45 -24.51 -0.09
N SER A 67 -11.68 -25.38 -0.77
CA SER A 67 -12.15 -26.24 -1.86
C SER A 67 -11.37 -27.54 -1.79
N ASP A 68 -12.05 -28.67 -1.88
CA ASP A 68 -11.49 -30.02 -1.88
C ASP A 68 -11.76 -30.70 -3.22
N SER A 69 -10.78 -31.37 -3.78
CA SER A 69 -10.88 -32.08 -5.06
C SER A 69 -10.06 -33.35 -5.03
N ASP A 70 -10.50 -34.36 -5.79
CA ASP A 70 -9.74 -35.60 -6.05
C ASP A 70 -8.54 -35.37 -7.00
N SER A 71 -8.36 -34.18 -7.53
CA SER A 71 -7.23 -33.77 -8.36
C SER A 71 -5.92 -33.80 -7.54
N ASP A 72 -4.82 -34.06 -8.23
CA ASP A 72 -3.46 -33.96 -7.65
C ASP A 72 -2.95 -32.53 -7.51
N LYS A 73 -3.75 -31.54 -7.94
CA LYS A 73 -3.42 -30.12 -7.85
C LYS A 73 -3.84 -29.55 -6.49
N SER A 74 -2.92 -28.83 -5.86
CA SER A 74 -3.20 -28.10 -4.60
C SER A 74 -2.61 -26.70 -4.64
N PHE A 75 -3.40 -25.72 -4.25
CA PHE A 75 -3.00 -24.31 -4.19
C PHE A 75 -3.09 -23.78 -2.77
N TYR A 76 -2.07 -23.02 -2.36
CA TYR A 76 -2.00 -22.39 -1.05
C TYR A 76 -2.08 -20.88 -1.21
N VAL A 77 -3.07 -20.27 -0.57
CA VAL A 77 -3.30 -18.82 -0.58
C VAL A 77 -2.84 -18.25 0.75
N ILE A 78 -1.90 -17.30 0.71
CA ILE A 78 -1.24 -16.73 1.90
C ILE A 78 -1.46 -15.23 1.90
N LEU A 79 -2.30 -14.75 2.83
CA LEU A 79 -2.61 -13.34 2.98
C LEU A 79 -1.67 -12.66 3.98
N LYS A 80 -1.37 -11.37 3.77
CA LYS A 80 -0.55 -10.57 4.70
C LYS A 80 -1.37 -9.93 5.83
N ASN A 81 -2.70 -9.95 5.71
CA ASN A 81 -3.65 -9.65 6.76
C ASN A 81 -4.91 -10.47 6.48
N TYR A 82 -5.41 -11.17 7.49
CA TYR A 82 -6.53 -12.11 7.30
C TYR A 82 -7.89 -11.47 7.56
N HIS A 83 -7.92 -10.27 8.13
CA HIS A 83 -9.13 -9.59 8.58
C HIS A 83 -9.36 -8.25 7.88
N GLY A 84 -10.63 -7.81 7.92
CA GLY A 84 -11.10 -6.54 7.39
C GLY A 84 -11.66 -6.61 5.98
N ASP A 85 -12.53 -5.64 5.66
CA ASP A 85 -13.37 -5.61 4.45
C ASP A 85 -12.57 -5.80 3.15
N TYR A 86 -11.36 -5.25 3.11
CA TYR A 86 -10.46 -5.41 1.96
C TYR A 86 -10.11 -6.89 1.72
N TRP A 87 -9.66 -7.58 2.76
CA TRP A 87 -9.23 -8.98 2.66
C TRP A 87 -10.40 -9.93 2.52
N GLU A 88 -11.55 -9.62 3.12
CA GLU A 88 -12.80 -10.37 2.90
C GLU A 88 -13.16 -10.37 1.40
N THR A 89 -13.05 -9.22 0.72
CA THR A 89 -13.28 -9.12 -0.72
C THR A 89 -12.25 -9.90 -1.56
N VAL A 90 -10.97 -9.91 -1.16
CA VAL A 90 -9.94 -10.77 -1.79
C VAL A 90 -10.33 -12.24 -1.62
N ILE A 91 -10.74 -12.66 -0.41
CA ILE A 91 -11.16 -14.04 -0.10
C ILE A 91 -12.39 -14.44 -0.92
N GLU A 92 -13.34 -13.54 -1.13
CA GLU A 92 -14.49 -13.79 -2.02
C GLU A 92 -14.03 -14.10 -3.46
N GLY A 93 -13.09 -13.32 -3.98
CA GLY A 93 -12.48 -13.55 -5.29
C GLY A 93 -11.77 -14.92 -5.39
N VAL A 94 -10.96 -15.24 -4.38
CA VAL A 94 -10.28 -16.54 -4.25
C VAL A 94 -11.30 -17.68 -4.18
N SER A 95 -12.32 -17.55 -3.34
CA SER A 95 -13.36 -18.59 -3.15
C SER A 95 -14.15 -18.84 -4.42
N LYS A 96 -14.44 -17.77 -5.18
CA LYS A 96 -15.09 -17.90 -6.48
C LYS A 96 -14.23 -18.69 -7.45
N ALA A 97 -12.94 -18.36 -7.58
CA ALA A 97 -12.02 -19.10 -8.44
C ALA A 97 -11.86 -20.55 -7.99
N ALA A 98 -11.74 -20.79 -6.68
CA ALA A 98 -11.62 -22.12 -6.09
C ALA A 98 -12.80 -23.06 -6.44
N ASN A 99 -14.02 -22.50 -6.56
CA ASN A 99 -15.21 -23.25 -6.97
C ASN A 99 -15.27 -23.53 -8.48
N GLU A 100 -14.47 -22.87 -9.29
CA GLU A 100 -14.46 -22.99 -10.75
C GLU A 100 -13.32 -23.89 -11.26
N ILE A 101 -12.29 -24.15 -10.44
CA ILE A 101 -11.13 -24.97 -10.80
C ILE A 101 -11.21 -26.37 -10.17
N ASP A 102 -10.62 -27.37 -10.85
CA ASP A 102 -10.48 -28.72 -10.30
C ASP A 102 -9.15 -28.87 -9.55
N ALA A 103 -9.15 -28.39 -8.31
CA ALA A 103 -7.98 -28.39 -7.41
C ALA A 103 -8.41 -28.22 -5.97
N SER A 104 -7.60 -28.74 -5.03
CA SER A 104 -7.74 -28.40 -3.61
C SER A 104 -7.12 -27.04 -3.33
N VAL A 105 -7.83 -26.19 -2.56
CA VAL A 105 -7.39 -24.84 -2.23
C VAL A 105 -7.38 -24.64 -0.72
N TYR A 106 -6.23 -24.22 -0.20
CA TYR A 106 -5.98 -23.94 1.20
C TYR A 106 -5.73 -22.46 1.42
N LEU A 107 -6.48 -21.85 2.34
CA LEU A 107 -6.41 -20.42 2.65
C LEU A 107 -5.86 -20.23 4.06
N GLY A 108 -4.82 -19.42 4.19
CA GLY A 108 -4.20 -19.02 5.45
C GLY A 108 -3.56 -17.64 5.34
N GLY A 109 -2.89 -17.20 6.38
CA GLY A 109 -2.23 -15.89 6.38
C GLY A 109 -1.70 -15.48 7.74
N ILE A 110 -1.47 -14.19 7.88
CA ILE A 110 -1.07 -13.54 9.13
C ILE A 110 -2.09 -12.44 9.47
N ASP A 111 -2.23 -12.12 10.77
CA ASP A 111 -3.12 -11.05 11.25
C ASP A 111 -2.39 -9.72 11.44
N ASN A 112 -1.07 -9.73 11.31
CA ASN A 112 -0.23 -8.56 11.51
C ASN A 112 0.78 -8.46 10.37
N GLU A 113 0.68 -7.42 9.56
CA GLU A 113 1.56 -7.19 8.40
C GLU A 113 3.05 -7.06 8.76
N THR A 114 3.41 -7.02 10.05
CA THR A 114 4.80 -7.03 10.52
C THR A 114 5.33 -8.43 10.87
N ASP A 115 4.48 -9.47 10.86
CA ASP A 115 4.90 -10.86 11.15
C ASP A 115 5.45 -11.56 9.89
N ILE A 116 6.60 -11.10 9.44
CA ILE A 116 7.25 -11.65 8.25
C ILE A 116 7.67 -13.10 8.45
N GLU A 117 8.12 -13.45 9.66
CA GLU A 117 8.49 -14.81 10.04
C GLU A 117 7.31 -15.79 9.95
N GLY A 118 6.12 -15.31 10.35
CA GLY A 118 4.87 -16.06 10.19
C GLY A 118 4.55 -16.33 8.73
N GLN A 119 4.73 -15.35 7.86
CA GLN A 119 4.48 -15.52 6.43
C GLN A 119 5.51 -16.47 5.77
N ILE A 120 6.80 -16.36 6.14
CA ILE A 120 7.85 -17.31 5.70
C ILE A 120 7.49 -18.74 6.11
N LYS A 121 7.05 -18.94 7.36
CA LYS A 121 6.64 -20.26 7.85
C LYS A 121 5.50 -20.86 7.05
N LEU A 122 4.47 -20.07 6.72
CA LEU A 122 3.37 -20.54 5.88
C LEU A 122 3.83 -20.91 4.46
N ILE A 123 4.76 -20.17 3.86
CA ILE A 123 5.34 -20.53 2.56
C ILE A 123 6.10 -21.87 2.69
N ASP A 124 6.91 -22.06 3.73
CA ASP A 124 7.64 -23.30 3.96
C ASP A 124 6.69 -24.50 4.15
N GLU A 125 5.61 -24.34 4.92
CA GLU A 125 4.56 -25.36 5.10
C GLU A 125 3.89 -25.74 3.76
N ALA A 126 3.60 -24.76 2.89
CA ALA A 126 3.06 -25.02 1.54
C ALA A 126 4.05 -25.80 0.68
N ILE A 127 5.35 -25.47 0.74
CA ILE A 127 6.41 -26.20 0.01
C ILE A 127 6.52 -27.64 0.51
N GLU A 128 6.56 -27.85 1.82
CA GLU A 128 6.66 -29.16 2.46
C GLU A 128 5.41 -30.03 2.16
N SER A 129 4.26 -29.41 2.01
CA SER A 129 3.01 -30.09 1.64
C SER A 129 2.94 -30.46 0.15
N GLY A 130 3.92 -30.07 -0.66
CA GLY A 130 3.96 -30.36 -2.09
C GLY A 130 2.94 -29.54 -2.91
N ALA A 131 2.76 -28.27 -2.57
CA ALA A 131 1.88 -27.36 -3.29
C ALA A 131 2.17 -27.34 -4.80
N SER A 132 1.14 -27.30 -5.62
CA SER A 132 1.28 -27.04 -7.06
C SER A 132 1.52 -25.56 -7.37
N GLY A 133 1.01 -24.68 -6.51
CA GLY A 133 1.22 -23.24 -6.60
C GLY A 133 0.88 -22.52 -5.31
N ILE A 134 1.48 -21.34 -5.15
CA ILE A 134 1.29 -20.43 -4.01
C ILE A 134 0.79 -19.09 -4.54
N LEU A 135 -0.38 -18.65 -4.05
CA LEU A 135 -0.91 -17.29 -4.24
C LEU A 135 -0.55 -16.48 -3.00
N LEU A 136 0.35 -15.52 -3.13
CA LEU A 136 0.91 -14.77 -2.02
C LEU A 136 0.56 -13.29 -2.10
N ALA A 137 0.00 -12.74 -1.03
CA ALA A 137 -0.01 -11.30 -0.77
C ALA A 137 1.20 -10.95 0.11
N PRO A 138 2.34 -10.46 -0.44
CA PRO A 138 3.56 -10.31 0.33
C PRO A 138 3.47 -9.09 1.29
N ALA A 139 3.85 -9.30 2.55
CA ALA A 139 3.90 -8.24 3.56
C ALA A 139 5.14 -7.34 3.40
N THR A 140 6.21 -7.85 2.79
CA THR A 140 7.46 -7.15 2.52
C THR A 140 7.96 -7.42 1.11
N SER A 141 8.69 -6.47 0.54
CA SER A 141 9.25 -6.62 -0.81
C SER A 141 10.59 -7.36 -0.85
N ASP A 142 11.31 -7.47 0.25
CA ASP A 142 12.67 -8.02 0.29
C ASP A 142 12.75 -9.39 0.98
N GLU A 143 12.25 -9.50 2.20
CA GLU A 143 12.52 -10.67 3.06
C GLU A 143 11.85 -11.95 2.54
N LEU A 144 10.80 -11.84 1.71
CA LEU A 144 10.10 -12.99 1.12
C LEU A 144 10.71 -13.49 -0.19
N VAL A 145 11.69 -12.79 -0.75
CA VAL A 145 12.33 -13.15 -2.04
C VAL A 145 12.91 -14.57 -1.99
N GLU A 146 13.67 -14.91 -0.95
CA GLU A 146 14.29 -16.23 -0.83
C GLU A 146 13.26 -17.35 -0.64
N SER A 147 12.15 -17.09 0.06
CA SER A 147 11.05 -18.06 0.21
C SER A 147 10.33 -18.31 -1.12
N CYS A 148 10.08 -17.27 -1.90
CA CYS A 148 9.51 -17.41 -3.23
C CYS A 148 10.45 -18.16 -4.19
N LYS A 149 11.74 -17.86 -4.13
CA LYS A 149 12.77 -18.58 -4.89
C LYS A 149 12.82 -20.07 -4.51
N LYS A 150 12.82 -20.40 -3.23
CA LYS A 150 12.77 -21.78 -2.73
C LYS A 150 11.54 -22.54 -3.24
N ALA A 151 10.36 -21.89 -3.26
CA ALA A 151 9.16 -22.47 -3.83
C ALA A 151 9.34 -22.79 -5.32
N ARG A 152 9.86 -21.84 -6.12
CA ARG A 152 10.10 -22.03 -7.55
C ARG A 152 11.17 -23.05 -7.86
N GLU A 153 12.23 -23.14 -7.07
CA GLU A 153 13.26 -24.21 -7.16
C GLU A 153 12.65 -25.60 -6.86
N SER A 154 11.58 -25.65 -6.07
CA SER A 154 10.77 -26.85 -5.81
C SER A 154 9.70 -27.13 -6.88
N VAL A 155 9.77 -26.42 -8.02
CA VAL A 155 8.82 -26.52 -9.16
C VAL A 155 7.38 -26.12 -8.78
N ILE A 156 7.24 -25.23 -7.81
CA ILE A 156 5.96 -24.64 -7.37
C ILE A 156 5.79 -23.28 -8.06
N TYR A 157 4.65 -23.05 -8.71
CA TYR A 157 4.35 -21.75 -9.31
C TYR A 157 4.01 -20.73 -8.22
N VAL A 158 4.48 -19.49 -8.37
CA VAL A 158 4.21 -18.38 -7.43
C VAL A 158 3.50 -17.27 -8.16
N ALA A 159 2.28 -16.95 -7.73
CA ALA A 159 1.58 -15.74 -8.14
C ALA A 159 1.45 -14.78 -6.97
N LEU A 160 1.64 -13.49 -7.24
CA LEU A 160 1.52 -12.42 -6.24
C LEU A 160 0.22 -11.65 -6.46
N ILE A 161 -0.36 -11.18 -5.37
CA ILE A 161 -1.51 -10.28 -5.36
C ILE A 161 -1.26 -9.08 -4.43
N ASP A 162 -1.96 -7.97 -4.68
CA ASP A 162 -1.94 -6.75 -3.87
C ASP A 162 -0.60 -6.00 -3.87
N SER A 163 0.50 -6.70 -3.69
CA SER A 163 1.84 -6.14 -3.68
C SER A 163 2.84 -7.06 -4.41
N SER A 164 4.05 -6.57 -4.65
CA SER A 164 5.12 -7.29 -5.32
C SER A 164 6.35 -7.43 -4.43
N ILE A 165 7.31 -8.27 -4.87
CA ILE A 165 8.65 -8.39 -4.29
C ILE A 165 9.69 -7.83 -5.24
N ASN A 166 10.87 -7.46 -4.70
CA ASN A 166 11.92 -6.73 -5.44
C ASN A 166 12.63 -7.54 -6.53
N GLN A 167 12.55 -8.85 -6.52
CA GLN A 167 13.11 -9.73 -7.56
C GLN A 167 12.02 -10.51 -8.26
N CYS A 168 12.25 -10.91 -9.52
CA CYS A 168 11.27 -11.62 -10.33
C CYS A 168 11.16 -13.11 -9.96
N GLU A 169 11.11 -13.44 -8.66
CA GLU A 169 10.93 -14.80 -8.15
C GLU A 169 9.44 -15.17 -8.05
N PHE A 170 8.66 -14.82 -9.08
CA PHE A 170 7.25 -15.15 -9.25
C PHE A 170 6.91 -15.31 -10.74
N ASP A 171 5.75 -15.88 -11.02
CA ASP A 171 5.27 -16.17 -12.36
C ASP A 171 4.23 -15.15 -12.85
N ALA A 172 3.38 -14.62 -11.95
CA ALA A 172 2.45 -13.53 -12.22
C ALA A 172 2.27 -12.65 -10.98
N CYS A 173 1.85 -11.38 -11.17
CA CYS A 173 1.53 -10.45 -10.11
C CYS A 173 0.30 -9.62 -10.52
N TYR A 174 -0.78 -9.72 -9.76
CA TYR A 174 -2.03 -8.99 -9.95
C TYR A 174 -2.15 -7.93 -8.85
N MET A 175 -2.01 -6.67 -9.23
CA MET A 175 -2.03 -5.55 -8.29
C MET A 175 -2.49 -4.27 -8.99
N THR A 176 -2.94 -3.30 -8.20
CA THR A 176 -3.21 -1.94 -8.67
C THR A 176 -1.93 -1.27 -9.21
N ASP A 177 -2.04 -0.45 -10.26
CA ASP A 177 -0.98 0.52 -10.59
C ASP A 177 -0.84 1.56 -9.47
N ASN A 178 -0.06 1.18 -8.46
CA ASN A 178 0.07 1.93 -7.22
C ASN A 178 0.74 3.31 -7.39
N VAL A 179 1.58 3.49 -8.41
CA VAL A 179 2.16 4.81 -8.72
C VAL A 179 1.07 5.74 -9.25
N ASN A 180 0.31 5.28 -10.24
CA ASN A 180 -0.81 6.05 -10.78
C ASN A 180 -1.89 6.32 -9.73
N ALA A 181 -2.21 5.33 -8.89
CA ALA A 181 -3.17 5.48 -7.80
C ALA A 181 -2.70 6.55 -6.78
N GLY A 182 -1.42 6.59 -6.45
CA GLY A 182 -0.84 7.66 -5.63
C GLY A 182 -0.96 9.05 -6.26
N GLN A 183 -0.71 9.16 -7.57
CA GLN A 183 -0.89 10.42 -8.31
C GLN A 183 -2.37 10.85 -8.30
N MET A 184 -3.31 9.91 -8.47
CA MET A 184 -4.75 10.18 -8.37
C MET A 184 -5.14 10.66 -6.98
N ALA A 185 -4.60 10.05 -5.92
CA ALA A 185 -4.83 10.49 -4.53
C ALA A 185 -4.33 11.92 -4.28
N ALA A 186 -3.15 12.28 -4.77
CA ALA A 186 -2.62 13.64 -4.66
C ALA A 186 -3.48 14.66 -5.42
N LYS A 187 -3.94 14.28 -6.61
CA LYS A 187 -4.86 15.12 -7.41
C LYS A 187 -6.18 15.35 -6.68
N GLU A 188 -6.74 14.31 -6.10
CA GLU A 188 -7.98 14.39 -5.32
C GLU A 188 -7.78 15.22 -4.04
N MET A 189 -6.65 15.06 -3.34
CA MET A 189 -6.30 15.88 -2.18
C MET A 189 -6.27 17.37 -2.54
N LEU A 190 -5.60 17.75 -3.63
CA LEU A 190 -5.56 19.13 -4.10
C LEU A 190 -6.96 19.67 -4.45
N ARG A 191 -7.80 18.84 -5.07
CA ARG A 191 -9.18 19.22 -5.41
C ARG A 191 -10.00 19.50 -4.15
N LEU A 192 -9.98 18.57 -3.20
CA LEU A 192 -10.75 18.68 -1.95
C LEU A 192 -10.26 19.81 -1.05
N LEU A 193 -8.94 20.02 -0.95
CA LEU A 193 -8.39 21.16 -0.20
C LEU A 193 -8.86 22.52 -0.77
N ASN A 194 -8.90 22.66 -2.09
CA ASN A 194 -9.45 23.86 -2.74
C ASN A 194 -10.96 24.00 -2.49
N GLU A 195 -11.73 22.92 -2.56
CA GLU A 195 -13.17 22.93 -2.27
C GLU A 195 -13.47 23.26 -0.80
N ALA A 196 -12.61 22.82 0.12
CA ALA A 196 -12.67 23.19 1.54
C ALA A 196 -12.31 24.67 1.80
N GLY A 197 -11.92 25.42 0.78
CA GLY A 197 -11.68 26.86 0.85
C GLY A 197 -10.26 27.25 1.24
N ASN A 198 -9.31 26.32 1.25
CA ASN A 198 -7.90 26.64 1.53
C ASN A 198 -7.30 27.44 0.36
N LEU A 199 -6.61 28.54 0.68
CA LEU A 199 -6.05 29.44 -0.33
C LEU A 199 -4.59 29.07 -0.63
N PRO A 200 -4.14 29.14 -1.90
CA PRO A 200 -2.75 28.89 -2.27
C PRO A 200 -1.71 29.79 -1.58
N SER A 201 -2.15 30.92 -1.00
CA SER A 201 -1.30 31.85 -0.26
C SER A 201 -1.13 31.50 1.22
N GLU A 202 -1.92 30.59 1.75
CA GLU A 202 -1.87 30.13 3.13
C GLU A 202 -0.89 28.96 3.29
N GLU A 203 -0.29 28.86 4.46
CA GLU A 203 0.56 27.72 4.82
C GLU A 203 -0.33 26.59 5.31
N LEU A 204 -0.15 25.40 4.75
CA LEU A 204 -0.81 24.19 5.23
C LEU A 204 0.09 22.96 5.09
N GLU A 205 -0.24 21.93 5.82
CA GLU A 205 0.43 20.63 5.79
C GLU A 205 -0.56 19.51 5.43
N VAL A 206 -0.05 18.50 4.70
CA VAL A 206 -0.74 17.24 4.43
C VAL A 206 0.06 16.10 5.04
N GLY A 207 -0.56 15.34 5.94
CA GLY A 207 0.02 14.15 6.55
C GLY A 207 -0.12 12.91 5.68
N ILE A 208 0.77 11.95 5.87
CA ILE A 208 0.74 10.65 5.18
C ILE A 208 0.78 9.53 6.21
N MET A 209 -0.15 8.57 6.09
CA MET A 209 -0.23 7.40 6.96
C MET A 209 -0.32 6.13 6.13
N LEU A 210 0.42 5.08 6.50
CA LEU A 210 0.48 3.82 5.78
C LEU A 210 0.66 2.64 6.74
N SER A 211 0.44 1.41 6.25
CA SER A 211 0.64 0.22 7.09
C SER A 211 2.12 -0.16 7.23
N SER A 212 2.91 -0.02 6.17
CA SER A 212 4.29 -0.48 6.12
C SER A 212 5.12 0.36 5.14
N ASP A 213 6.38 0.60 5.46
CA ASP A 213 7.38 1.22 4.59
C ASP A 213 8.23 0.21 3.80
N THR A 214 7.96 -1.08 3.97
CA THR A 214 8.65 -2.19 3.26
C THR A 214 7.76 -2.85 2.19
N SER A 215 6.47 -2.55 2.16
CA SER A 215 5.54 -3.02 1.13
C SER A 215 5.71 -2.23 -0.17
N GLN A 216 5.93 -2.92 -1.30
CA GLN A 216 6.09 -2.27 -2.61
C GLN A 216 4.86 -1.45 -3.00
N ALA A 217 3.65 -1.93 -2.69
CA ALA A 217 2.42 -1.19 -2.95
C ALA A 217 2.41 0.17 -2.21
N MET A 218 2.77 0.17 -0.93
CA MET A 218 2.82 1.40 -0.11
C MET A 218 3.89 2.36 -0.61
N ILE A 219 5.10 1.86 -0.90
CA ILE A 219 6.20 2.65 -1.45
C ILE A 219 5.78 3.33 -2.75
N ASN A 220 5.15 2.59 -3.66
CA ASN A 220 4.71 3.10 -4.95
C ASN A 220 3.59 4.15 -4.82
N ARG A 221 2.61 3.94 -3.91
CA ARG A 221 1.53 4.93 -3.65
C ARG A 221 2.07 6.24 -3.11
N VAL A 222 2.94 6.16 -2.10
CA VAL A 222 3.58 7.36 -1.54
C VAL A 222 4.44 8.06 -2.60
N SER A 223 5.21 7.30 -3.38
CA SER A 223 6.04 7.85 -4.46
C SER A 223 5.20 8.60 -5.50
N GLY A 224 4.12 7.99 -5.97
CA GLY A 224 3.20 8.62 -6.92
C GLY A 224 2.52 9.86 -6.35
N PHE A 225 2.09 9.81 -5.08
CA PHE A 225 1.52 10.96 -4.39
C PHE A 225 2.50 12.13 -4.32
N LEU A 226 3.72 11.87 -3.85
CA LEU A 226 4.76 12.90 -3.69
C LEU A 226 5.21 13.47 -5.04
N GLU A 227 5.32 12.63 -6.08
CA GLU A 227 5.65 13.10 -7.43
C GLU A 227 4.60 14.10 -7.94
N TYR A 228 3.32 13.73 -7.90
CA TYR A 228 2.25 14.60 -8.36
C TYR A 228 2.14 15.86 -7.50
N TRP A 229 2.23 15.72 -6.17
CA TRP A 229 2.20 16.83 -5.22
C TRP A 229 3.29 17.86 -5.50
N SER A 230 4.53 17.41 -5.66
CA SER A 230 5.68 18.30 -5.92
C SER A 230 5.57 19.15 -7.18
N LEU A 231 4.79 18.69 -8.16
CA LEU A 231 4.61 19.36 -9.44
C LEU A 231 3.40 20.29 -9.48
N HIS A 232 2.38 20.05 -8.63
CA HIS A 232 1.06 20.68 -8.79
C HIS A 232 0.57 21.42 -7.54
N SER A 233 1.15 21.16 -6.35
CA SER A 233 0.74 21.86 -5.14
C SER A 233 1.20 23.33 -5.13
N PRO A 234 0.46 24.25 -4.49
CA PRO A 234 0.94 25.58 -4.19
C PRO A 234 2.26 25.57 -3.39
N GLU A 235 3.11 26.57 -3.57
CA GLU A 235 4.45 26.66 -2.96
C GLU A 235 4.45 26.57 -1.42
N LYS A 236 3.33 26.95 -0.79
CA LYS A 236 3.16 27.00 0.68
C LYS A 236 2.43 25.77 1.24
N TRP A 237 2.11 24.81 0.40
CA TRP A 237 1.43 23.59 0.80
C TRP A 237 2.46 22.46 0.93
N ASP A 238 2.84 22.15 2.15
CA ASP A 238 3.91 21.19 2.44
C ASP A 238 3.36 19.82 2.83
N ILE A 239 4.23 18.82 2.79
CA ILE A 239 3.97 17.50 3.37
C ILE A 239 4.52 17.50 4.80
N ALA A 240 3.71 17.06 5.76
CA ALA A 240 4.16 16.85 7.13
C ALA A 240 5.36 15.91 7.18
N GLN A 241 6.33 16.22 8.06
CA GLN A 241 7.58 15.44 8.11
C GLN A 241 7.40 14.07 8.76
N ASP A 242 6.40 13.93 9.64
CA ASP A 242 6.13 12.70 10.35
C ASP A 242 5.30 11.75 9.50
N ILE A 243 5.82 10.53 9.28
CA ILE A 243 5.13 9.43 8.62
C ILE A 243 4.80 8.38 9.66
N TYR A 244 3.53 7.97 9.73
CA TYR A 244 3.05 7.01 10.70
C TYR A 244 2.80 5.64 10.08
N LEU A 245 3.37 4.60 10.71
CA LEU A 245 3.27 3.19 10.28
C LEU A 245 2.39 2.43 11.27
N ASN A 246 1.22 1.96 10.83
CA ASN A 246 0.26 1.30 11.71
C ASN A 246 0.32 -0.23 11.71
N GLY A 247 1.08 -0.87 10.82
CA GLY A 247 1.24 -2.33 10.77
C GLY A 247 -0.05 -3.08 10.38
N GLY A 248 -1.02 -2.41 9.73
CA GLY A 248 -2.33 -3.00 9.43
C GLY A 248 -3.30 -3.04 10.61
N ASN A 249 -3.03 -2.30 11.71
CA ASN A 249 -3.88 -2.24 12.91
C ASN A 249 -4.69 -0.94 12.94
N VAL A 250 -6.02 -1.06 13.04
CA VAL A 250 -6.97 0.07 12.98
C VAL A 250 -6.86 0.96 14.21
N GLU A 251 -6.76 0.40 15.41
CA GLU A 251 -6.68 1.17 16.66
C GLU A 251 -5.38 1.99 16.69
N LYS A 252 -4.28 1.39 16.20
CA LYS A 252 -3.02 2.10 16.05
C LYS A 252 -3.13 3.21 15.01
N ALA A 253 -3.78 2.96 13.88
CA ALA A 253 -4.01 3.97 12.84
C ALA A 253 -4.81 5.16 13.38
N GLN A 254 -5.86 4.94 14.16
CA GLN A 254 -6.62 6.01 14.82
C GLN A 254 -5.76 6.79 15.82
N SER A 255 -5.03 6.08 16.68
CA SER A 255 -4.11 6.73 17.64
C SER A 255 -3.01 7.55 16.95
N ASP A 256 -2.50 7.08 15.81
CA ASP A 256 -1.48 7.78 15.03
C ASP A 256 -2.08 8.99 14.29
N ALA A 257 -3.34 8.89 13.79
CA ALA A 257 -4.07 10.04 13.25
C ALA A 257 -4.24 11.16 14.29
N LYS A 258 -4.61 10.78 15.52
CA LYS A 258 -4.69 11.74 16.64
C LYS A 258 -3.37 12.45 16.89
N LYS A 259 -2.25 11.70 16.95
CA LYS A 259 -0.92 12.30 17.15
C LYS A 259 -0.57 13.27 16.03
N LEU A 260 -0.82 12.89 14.77
CA LEU A 260 -0.57 13.74 13.63
C LEU A 260 -1.36 15.06 13.71
N ILE A 261 -2.64 14.98 14.08
CA ILE A 261 -3.51 16.14 14.28
C ILE A 261 -3.00 17.04 15.41
N ASP A 262 -2.61 16.46 16.54
CA ASP A 262 -2.16 17.18 17.73
C ASP A 262 -0.79 17.88 17.54
N GLN A 263 0.07 17.34 16.67
CA GLN A 263 1.44 17.82 16.46
C GLN A 263 1.57 18.85 15.34
N HIS A 264 0.61 18.93 14.42
CA HIS A 264 0.65 19.79 13.24
C HIS A 264 -0.49 20.80 13.22
N GLU A 265 -0.24 22.01 13.73
CA GLU A 265 -1.27 23.08 13.80
C GLU A 265 -1.81 23.50 12.43
N ASN A 266 -0.99 23.38 11.39
CA ASN A 266 -1.35 23.73 10.02
C ASN A 266 -1.88 22.54 9.21
N LEU A 267 -2.16 21.40 9.82
CA LEU A 267 -2.66 20.21 9.13
C LEU A 267 -4.05 20.48 8.55
N LYS A 268 -4.19 20.33 7.24
CA LYS A 268 -5.45 20.50 6.50
C LYS A 268 -5.83 19.31 5.64
N GLY A 269 -4.96 18.32 5.52
CA GLY A 269 -5.27 17.08 4.81
C GLY A 269 -4.50 15.90 5.38
N ILE A 270 -5.07 14.70 5.27
CA ILE A 270 -4.39 13.45 5.60
C ILE A 270 -4.63 12.45 4.47
N PHE A 271 -3.55 11.87 3.96
CA PHE A 271 -3.58 10.79 2.99
C PHE A 271 -3.41 9.44 3.69
N GLY A 272 -4.45 8.63 3.68
CA GLY A 272 -4.42 7.24 4.14
C GLY A 272 -4.06 6.31 2.99
N CYS A 273 -2.84 5.76 2.97
CA CYS A 273 -2.32 5.00 1.83
C CYS A 273 -2.96 3.61 1.64
N ASN A 274 -3.75 3.13 2.60
CA ASN A 274 -4.45 1.85 2.56
C ASN A 274 -5.75 1.89 3.38
N ASN A 275 -6.55 0.84 3.29
CA ASN A 275 -7.84 0.71 3.98
C ASN A 275 -7.73 0.97 5.48
N THR A 276 -6.81 0.30 6.17
CA THR A 276 -6.61 0.44 7.62
C THR A 276 -6.27 1.88 8.03
N SER A 277 -5.38 2.54 7.31
CA SER A 277 -5.05 3.95 7.56
C SER A 277 -6.25 4.85 7.32
N THR A 278 -7.02 4.61 6.25
CA THR A 278 -8.24 5.37 5.92
C THR A 278 -9.29 5.25 7.03
N ILE A 279 -9.53 4.03 7.53
CA ILE A 279 -10.46 3.77 8.64
C ILE A 279 -10.02 4.53 9.90
N GLY A 280 -8.74 4.42 10.27
CA GLY A 280 -8.21 5.10 11.46
C GLY A 280 -8.33 6.62 11.38
N ILE A 281 -8.00 7.22 10.23
CA ILE A 281 -8.15 8.66 10.01
C ILE A 281 -9.63 9.07 10.06
N ALA A 282 -10.52 8.35 9.35
CA ALA A 282 -11.94 8.65 9.32
C ALA A 282 -12.55 8.60 10.74
N SER A 283 -12.18 7.58 11.53
CA SER A 283 -12.61 7.43 12.92
C SER A 283 -12.20 8.62 13.76
N GLU A 284 -10.93 9.04 13.69
CA GLU A 284 -10.43 10.16 14.48
C GLU A 284 -11.07 11.50 14.08
N LEU A 285 -11.19 11.76 12.77
CA LEU A 285 -11.82 12.99 12.29
C LEU A 285 -13.28 13.10 12.74
N LEU A 286 -14.02 12.00 12.75
CA LEU A 286 -15.41 11.96 13.23
C LEU A 286 -15.49 12.12 14.76
N GLU A 287 -14.61 11.45 15.51
CA GLU A 287 -14.58 11.49 16.98
C GLU A 287 -14.24 12.90 17.50
N GLU A 288 -13.21 13.53 16.93
CA GLU A 288 -12.76 14.88 17.29
C GLU A 288 -13.54 16.00 16.57
N ASN A 289 -14.51 15.64 15.70
CA ASN A 289 -15.30 16.57 14.88
C ASN A 289 -14.44 17.54 14.07
N ARG A 290 -13.31 17.03 13.50
CA ARG A 290 -12.35 17.79 12.70
C ARG A 290 -12.80 17.92 11.24
N LYS A 291 -13.74 18.84 11.00
CA LYS A 291 -14.30 19.13 9.68
C LYS A 291 -13.38 19.98 8.80
N ASP A 292 -12.35 20.54 9.40
CA ASP A 292 -11.34 21.41 8.77
C ASP A 292 -10.18 20.62 8.13
N ILE A 293 -10.17 19.27 8.28
CA ILE A 293 -9.15 18.39 7.71
C ILE A 293 -9.78 17.52 6.61
N VAL A 294 -9.18 17.57 5.43
CA VAL A 294 -9.54 16.74 4.27
C VAL A 294 -8.98 15.32 4.44
N LEU A 295 -9.80 14.32 4.13
CA LEU A 295 -9.36 12.92 4.02
C LEU A 295 -9.33 12.47 2.57
N VAL A 296 -8.19 11.95 2.12
CA VAL A 296 -8.13 11.11 0.92
C VAL A 296 -7.57 9.74 1.32
N GLY A 297 -8.29 8.69 0.96
CA GLY A 297 -7.98 7.33 1.39
C GLY A 297 -8.00 6.31 0.27
N PHE A 298 -7.90 5.05 0.68
CA PHE A 298 -8.06 3.87 -0.16
C PHE A 298 -9.13 2.96 0.42
N ASP A 299 -9.88 2.33 -0.49
CA ASP A 299 -10.92 1.34 -0.24
C ASP A 299 -12.12 1.87 0.55
N MET A 300 -13.08 1.00 0.81
CA MET A 300 -14.30 1.34 1.53
C MET A 300 -14.46 0.46 2.77
N ALA A 301 -14.96 1.09 3.83
CA ALA A 301 -15.48 0.49 5.04
C ALA A 301 -16.66 1.32 5.51
N ASP A 302 -17.47 0.84 6.42
CA ASP A 302 -18.67 1.55 6.90
C ASP A 302 -18.34 2.97 7.40
N ILE A 303 -17.25 3.14 8.13
CA ILE A 303 -16.82 4.44 8.65
C ILE A 303 -16.35 5.37 7.52
N THR A 304 -15.74 4.83 6.47
CA THR A 304 -15.32 5.59 5.28
C THR A 304 -16.55 6.07 4.50
N VAL A 305 -17.57 5.22 4.36
CA VAL A 305 -18.86 5.60 3.77
C VAL A 305 -19.50 6.71 4.59
N GLN A 306 -19.50 6.58 5.92
CA GLN A 306 -20.11 7.56 6.82
C GLN A 306 -19.48 8.96 6.65
N ILE A 307 -18.14 9.07 6.62
CA ILE A 307 -17.48 10.36 6.49
C ILE A 307 -17.65 10.95 5.09
N ILE A 308 -17.59 10.13 4.03
CA ILE A 308 -17.77 10.60 2.64
C ILE A 308 -19.20 11.09 2.38
N GLN A 309 -20.21 10.45 2.96
CA GLN A 309 -21.61 10.84 2.82
C GLN A 309 -22.01 12.04 3.71
N ASN A 310 -21.17 12.41 4.66
CA ASN A 310 -21.45 13.54 5.54
C ASN A 310 -21.03 14.85 4.84
N PRO A 311 -21.99 15.75 4.49
CA PRO A 311 -21.70 16.97 3.73
C PRO A 311 -20.85 18.01 4.48
N ASP A 312 -20.62 17.79 5.78
CA ASP A 312 -19.77 18.67 6.58
C ASP A 312 -18.28 18.34 6.46
N TYR A 313 -17.92 17.20 5.85
CA TYR A 313 -16.54 16.76 5.67
C TYR A 313 -16.14 16.76 4.20
N PHE A 314 -14.88 17.03 3.94
CA PHE A 314 -14.28 16.87 2.62
C PHE A 314 -13.48 15.55 2.62
N ALA A 315 -14.06 14.52 2.07
CA ALA A 315 -13.44 13.19 2.06
C ALA A 315 -13.64 12.49 0.72
N GLY A 316 -12.66 11.69 0.32
CA GLY A 316 -12.70 10.86 -0.87
C GLY A 316 -11.85 9.61 -0.70
N THR A 317 -12.11 8.58 -1.50
CA THR A 317 -11.34 7.35 -1.48
C THR A 317 -11.12 6.81 -2.90
N LEU A 318 -10.02 6.10 -3.10
CA LEU A 318 -9.72 5.34 -4.31
C LEU A 318 -10.08 3.88 -4.09
N MET A 319 -10.80 3.30 -5.05
CA MET A 319 -11.20 1.89 -4.99
C MET A 319 -10.24 1.04 -5.81
N GLN A 320 -9.93 -0.13 -5.30
CA GLN A 320 -9.16 -1.17 -5.99
C GLN A 320 -10.10 -2.31 -6.43
N ARG A 321 -9.58 -3.23 -7.21
CA ARG A 321 -10.30 -4.42 -7.66
C ARG A 321 -9.78 -5.67 -6.93
N GLN A 322 -9.85 -5.64 -5.62
CA GLN A 322 -9.35 -6.71 -4.75
C GLN A 322 -10.01 -8.06 -5.01
N ASP A 323 -11.28 -8.06 -5.40
CA ASP A 323 -12.00 -9.25 -5.87
C ASP A 323 -11.31 -9.89 -7.08
N GLN A 324 -10.86 -9.07 -8.03
CA GLN A 324 -10.16 -9.53 -9.23
C GLN A 324 -8.76 -10.02 -8.93
N MET A 325 -8.06 -9.41 -7.98
CA MET A 325 -6.71 -9.88 -7.58
C MET A 325 -6.76 -11.33 -7.11
N GLY A 326 -7.66 -11.64 -6.18
CA GLY A 326 -7.85 -13.01 -5.68
C GLY A 326 -8.31 -13.98 -6.77
N TYR A 327 -9.32 -13.59 -7.54
CA TYR A 327 -9.89 -14.42 -8.61
C TYR A 327 -8.89 -14.72 -9.73
N LEU A 328 -8.25 -13.69 -10.28
CA LEU A 328 -7.32 -13.85 -11.41
C LEU A 328 -6.00 -14.50 -10.98
N GLY A 329 -5.52 -14.18 -9.77
CA GLY A 329 -4.29 -14.77 -9.24
C GLY A 329 -4.39 -16.28 -9.06
N LEU A 330 -5.50 -16.78 -8.50
CA LEU A 330 -5.70 -18.24 -8.35
C LEU A 330 -5.91 -18.93 -9.70
N ASN A 331 -6.68 -18.34 -10.62
CA ASN A 331 -6.85 -18.88 -11.97
C ASN A 331 -5.52 -18.94 -12.73
N ALA A 332 -4.66 -17.93 -12.59
CA ALA A 332 -3.33 -17.94 -13.22
C ALA A 332 -2.47 -19.12 -12.74
N LEU A 333 -2.49 -19.44 -11.46
CA LEU A 333 -1.79 -20.62 -10.93
C LEU A 333 -2.32 -21.91 -11.53
N TYR A 334 -3.64 -22.05 -11.63
CA TYR A 334 -4.27 -23.22 -12.25
C TYR A 334 -3.88 -23.35 -13.73
N ASP A 335 -3.85 -22.24 -14.47
CA ASP A 335 -3.41 -22.17 -15.87
C ASP A 335 -1.95 -22.57 -16.02
N PHE A 336 -1.05 -22.09 -15.16
CA PHE A 336 0.38 -22.45 -15.20
C PHE A 336 0.60 -23.95 -14.97
N VAL A 337 -0.05 -24.52 -13.96
CA VAL A 337 0.01 -25.98 -13.70
C VAL A 337 -0.58 -26.78 -14.84
N SER A 338 -1.57 -26.24 -15.55
CA SER A 338 -2.18 -26.83 -16.73
C SER A 338 -1.38 -26.63 -18.03
N GLY A 339 -0.22 -25.96 -17.97
CA GLY A 339 0.72 -25.80 -19.08
C GLY A 339 0.66 -24.47 -19.82
N SER A 340 -0.18 -23.53 -19.40
CA SER A 340 -0.20 -22.17 -19.94
C SER A 340 1.08 -21.41 -19.63
N ARG A 341 1.39 -20.37 -20.41
CA ARG A 341 2.52 -19.46 -20.16
C ARG A 341 2.08 -18.04 -20.47
N TYR A 342 2.47 -17.10 -19.62
CA TYR A 342 2.22 -15.68 -19.83
C TYR A 342 3.51 -14.96 -20.19
N GLU A 343 3.45 -14.10 -21.21
CA GLU A 343 4.59 -13.24 -21.57
C GLU A 343 4.76 -12.08 -20.59
N GLN A 344 3.62 -11.55 -20.10
CA GLN A 344 3.58 -10.47 -19.11
C GLN A 344 3.50 -11.05 -17.70
N LYS A 345 4.21 -10.45 -16.76
CA LYS A 345 4.19 -10.86 -15.35
C LYS A 345 3.31 -9.96 -14.47
N TYR A 346 3.20 -8.67 -14.80
CA TYR A 346 2.42 -7.70 -14.03
C TYR A 346 1.10 -7.40 -14.72
N PHE A 347 0.02 -7.44 -13.95
CA PHE A 347 -1.34 -7.20 -14.41
C PHE A 347 -2.00 -6.16 -13.49
N ASP A 348 -2.46 -5.05 -14.07
CA ASP A 348 -3.25 -4.03 -13.36
C ASP A 348 -4.68 -4.53 -13.17
N THR A 349 -5.18 -4.38 -11.94
CA THR A 349 -6.52 -4.83 -11.55
C THR A 349 -7.32 -3.73 -10.89
#